data_11f4a4525f90a263e24fad4ef4720247
#
_entry.id   11f4a4525f90a263e24fad4ef4720247
#
_cell.length_a   1.000
_cell.length_b   1.000
_cell.length_c   1.000
_cell.angle_alpha   90.00
_cell.angle_beta   90.00
_cell.angle_gamma   90.00
#
_symmetry.space_group_name_H-M   'P 1'
#
loop_
_entity.id
_entity.type
_entity.pdbx_description
1 polymer ?
#
loop_
_entity_poly.entity_id
_entity_poly.type
_entity_poly.pdbx_seq_one_letter_code
_entity_poly.pdbx_strand_id
1 'polypeptide(L)' 'MKKKNIINLIRYHSENNEAGFRSEAYEIAKEFDQIGDYQLAEYIM' A
#
# COMPACT_ATOMS: atom_id res chain seq x y z
N MET A 1 -5.88 2.27 6.89
CA MET A 1 -5.33 2.82 5.62
C MET A 1 -5.85 4.23 5.43
N LYS A 2 -4.96 5.13 5.07
CA LYS A 2 -5.34 6.52 4.88
C LYS A 2 -5.87 6.75 3.47
N LYS A 3 -6.74 7.74 3.34
CA LYS A 3 -7.32 8.12 2.06
C LYS A 3 -6.24 8.44 1.02
N LYS A 4 -5.17 9.11 1.42
CA LYS A 4 -4.08 9.44 0.51
C LYS A 4 -3.36 8.22 -0.06
N ASN A 5 -3.34 7.11 0.69
CA ASN A 5 -2.73 5.88 0.21
C ASN A 5 -3.50 5.33 -0.99
N ILE A 6 -4.82 5.40 -0.92
CA ILE A 6 -5.67 4.95 -2.03
C ILE A 6 -5.45 5.82 -3.26
N ILE A 7 -5.43 7.13 -3.07
CA ILE A 7 -5.22 8.08 -4.15
C ILE A 7 -3.85 7.86 -4.81
N ASN A 8 -2.82 7.66 -3.98
CA ASN A 8 -1.47 7.42 -4.48
C ASN A 8 -1.37 6.12 -5.28
N LEU A 9 -2.02 5.05 -4.82
CA LEU A 9 -2.02 3.78 -5.54
C LEU A 9 -2.63 3.94 -6.93
N ILE A 10 -3.77 4.62 -7.01
CA ILE A 10 -4.47 4.84 -8.26
C ILE A 10 -3.60 5.68 -9.20
N ARG A 11 -3.00 6.75 -8.67
CA ARG A 11 -2.17 7.64 -9.45
C ARG A 11 -0.93 6.93 -9.99
N TYR A 12 -0.23 6.18 -9.13
CA TYR A 12 0.97 5.46 -9.54
C TYR A 12 0.67 4.41 -10.61
N HIS A 13 -0.47 3.74 -10.47
CA HIS A 13 -0.89 2.77 -11.45
C HIS A 13 -1.16 3.44 -12.80
N SER A 14 -1.85 4.57 -12.79
CA SER A 14 -2.19 5.29 -14.01
C SER A 14 -0.95 5.89 -14.70
N GLU A 15 0.08 6.21 -13.92
CA GLU A 15 1.34 6.75 -14.43
C GLU A 15 2.35 5.66 -14.79
N ASN A 16 2.00 4.40 -14.60
CA ASN A 16 2.91 3.26 -14.77
C ASN A 16 4.16 3.37 -13.87
N ASN A 17 4.00 3.99 -12.71
CA ASN A 17 5.07 4.14 -11.74
C ASN A 17 5.07 2.94 -10.78
N GLU A 18 5.67 1.85 -11.24
CA GLU A 18 5.68 0.61 -10.48
C GLU A 18 6.45 0.73 -9.17
N ALA A 19 7.55 1.45 -9.18
CA ALA A 19 8.34 1.65 -7.96
C ALA A 19 7.56 2.40 -6.89
N GLY A 20 6.85 3.46 -7.30
CA GLY A 20 5.98 4.20 -6.38
C GLY A 20 4.84 3.36 -5.86
N PHE A 21 4.24 2.56 -6.73
CA PHE A 21 3.17 1.66 -6.36
C PHE A 21 3.61 0.66 -5.29
N ARG A 22 4.77 0.04 -5.47
CA ARG A 22 5.31 -0.91 -4.51
C ARG A 22 5.65 -0.27 -3.18
N SER A 23 6.19 0.93 -3.22
CA SER A 23 6.53 1.69 -2.02
C SER A 23 5.27 2.00 -1.21
N GLU A 24 4.21 2.41 -1.88
CA GLU A 24 2.93 2.71 -1.23
C GLU A 24 2.29 1.45 -0.65
N ALA A 25 2.34 0.35 -1.40
CA ALA A 25 1.82 -0.93 -0.93
C ALA A 25 2.57 -1.40 0.32
N TYR A 26 3.87 -1.21 0.36
CA TYR A 26 4.69 -1.55 1.53
C TYR A 26 4.26 -0.74 2.76
N GLU A 27 4.01 0.55 2.59
CA GLU A 27 3.52 1.39 3.69
C GLU A 27 2.18 0.91 4.21
N ILE A 28 1.27 0.53 3.32
CA ILE A 28 -0.03 0.01 3.69
C ILE A 28 0.13 -1.29 4.48
N ALA A 29 1.00 -2.17 4.02
CA ALA A 29 1.27 -3.44 4.71
C ALA A 29 1.79 -3.21 6.12
N LYS A 30 2.70 -2.24 6.30
CA LYS A 30 3.22 -1.87 7.62
C LYS A 30 2.11 -1.36 8.53
N GLU A 31 1.19 -0.60 7.99
CA GLU A 31 0.06 -0.06 8.74
C GLU A 31 -0.84 -1.17 9.26
N PHE A 32 -1.16 -2.14 8.41
CA PHE A 32 -1.96 -3.29 8.83
C PHE A 32 -1.24 -4.15 9.86
N ASP A 33 0.06 -4.28 9.72
CA ASP A 33 0.88 -5.02 10.68
C ASP A 33 0.80 -4.36 12.07
N GLN A 34 0.83 -3.03 12.11
CA GLN A 34 0.74 -2.26 13.34
C GLN A 34 -0.60 -2.42 14.07
N ILE A 35 -1.67 -2.60 13.34
CA ILE A 35 -3.00 -2.80 13.93
C ILE A 35 -3.32 -4.28 14.16
N GLY A 36 -2.36 -5.16 13.89
CA GLY A 36 -2.51 -6.59 14.15
C GLY A 36 -3.16 -7.41 13.06
N ASP A 37 -3.38 -6.85 11.89
CA ASP A 37 -3.95 -7.58 10.75
C ASP A 37 -2.82 -8.17 9.91
N TYR A 38 -2.17 -9.17 10.49
CA TYR A 38 -0.98 -9.78 9.87
C TYR A 38 -1.31 -10.53 8.59
N GLN A 39 -2.49 -11.11 8.52
CA GLN A 39 -2.92 -11.86 7.35
C GLN A 39 -3.03 -10.95 6.13
N LEU A 40 -3.62 -9.77 6.30
CA LEU A 40 -3.76 -8.80 5.21
C LEU A 40 -2.43 -8.19 4.83
N ALA A 41 -1.58 -7.90 5.83
CA ALA A 41 -0.23 -7.39 5.58
C ALA A 41 0.58 -8.38 4.75
N GLU A 42 0.48 -9.65 5.08
CA GLU A 42 1.16 -10.73 4.37
C GLU A 42 0.69 -10.85 2.92
N TYR A 43 -0.60 -10.68 2.70
CA TYR A 43 -1.18 -10.74 1.37
C TYR A 43 -0.63 -9.63 0.46
N ILE A 44 -0.44 -8.44 1.01
CA ILE A 44 0.08 -7.29 0.27
C ILE A 44 1.57 -7.47 -0.05
N MET A 45 2.31 -8.00 0.92
CA MET A 45 3.74 -8.19 0.76
C MET A 45 4.05 -9.39 -0.13
#